data_31755fb614b405afe3e351742c3d9f81
#
_entry.id   31755fb614b405afe3e351742c3d9f81
#
_cell.length_a   1.000
_cell.length_b   1.000
_cell.length_c   1.000
_cell.angle_alpha   90.00
_cell.angle_beta   90.00
_cell.angle_gamma   90.00
#
_symmetry.space_group_name_H-M   'P 1'
#
loop_
_entity.id
_entity.type
_entity.pdbx_description
1 polymer ?
#
loop_
_entity_poly.entity_id
_entity_poly.type
_entity_poly.pdbx_seq_one_letter_code
_entity_poly.pdbx_strand_id
1 'polypeptide(L)'
;MLETESIKRNPMFVYLVVLTISSTVGLQTWTTLFNNFAVDVANLGGNHIGMVQSIREIPGFLALLAVFAIRFIREHRLSAVSILVLGVGLATTGFFPSYAGIAITTLVSSFGFHYYETTNMSLTLQYFKKHESPWVFGKLTSLAAATSIVIGLLIYLMMSFLSFSQVYLVVGGLIALAGLWALRRDP
;
A
#
# COMPACT_ATOMS: atom_id res chain seq x y z
N MET A 1 -3.20 -28.51 -13.35
CA MET A 1 -3.02 -28.70 -11.89
C MET A 1 -1.55 -28.60 -11.48
N LEU A 2 -0.60 -29.29 -12.13
CA LEU A 2 0.85 -29.22 -11.85
C LEU A 2 1.44 -27.81 -12.08
N GLU A 3 1.01 -27.10 -13.11
CA GLU A 3 1.50 -25.76 -13.47
C GLU A 3 1.13 -24.71 -12.41
N THR A 4 -0.08 -24.80 -11.85
CA THR A 4 -0.54 -23.89 -10.77
C THR A 4 0.26 -24.07 -9.48
N GLU A 5 0.67 -25.29 -9.17
CA GLU A 5 1.52 -25.58 -8.00
C GLU A 5 2.93 -25.03 -8.18
N SER A 6 3.46 -25.05 -9.41
CA SER A 6 4.78 -24.46 -9.72
C SER A 6 4.77 -22.93 -9.54
N ILE A 7 3.69 -22.26 -9.97
CA ILE A 7 3.52 -20.81 -9.79
C ILE A 7 3.49 -20.44 -8.30
N LYS A 8 2.73 -21.18 -7.48
CA LYS A 8 2.64 -20.92 -6.05
C LYS A 8 3.97 -21.07 -5.29
N ARG A 9 4.87 -21.90 -5.80
CA ARG A 9 6.23 -22.10 -5.25
C ARG A 9 7.25 -21.10 -5.76
N ASN A 10 6.90 -20.28 -6.75
CA ASN A 10 7.78 -19.26 -7.29
C ASN A 10 8.06 -18.19 -6.21
N PRO A 11 9.33 -17.89 -5.87
CA PRO A 11 9.66 -16.87 -4.86
C PRO A 11 9.07 -15.50 -5.17
N MET A 12 9.01 -15.11 -6.45
CA MET A 12 8.39 -13.86 -6.89
C MET A 12 6.89 -13.86 -6.60
N PHE A 13 6.16 -14.98 -6.75
CA PHE A 13 4.74 -15.03 -6.42
C PHE A 13 4.50 -14.76 -4.94
N VAL A 14 5.26 -15.40 -4.05
CA VAL A 14 5.18 -15.16 -2.59
C VAL A 14 5.51 -13.72 -2.26
N TYR A 15 6.53 -13.15 -2.91
CA TYR A 15 6.92 -11.75 -2.78
C TYR A 15 5.76 -10.81 -3.13
N LEU A 16 5.16 -10.98 -4.31
CA LEU A 16 4.03 -10.18 -4.77
C LEU A 16 2.80 -10.33 -3.86
N VAL A 17 2.53 -11.54 -3.35
CA VAL A 17 1.45 -11.78 -2.38
C VAL A 17 1.62 -10.94 -1.12
N VAL A 18 2.81 -10.95 -0.52
CA VAL A 18 3.08 -10.17 0.71
C VAL A 18 2.94 -8.68 0.45
N LEU A 19 3.47 -8.18 -0.66
CA LEU A 19 3.40 -6.76 -0.98
C LEU A 19 1.97 -6.32 -1.38
N THR A 20 1.20 -7.18 -2.07
CA THR A 20 -0.21 -6.91 -2.38
C THR A 20 -1.05 -6.80 -1.11
N ILE A 21 -0.88 -7.72 -0.16
CA ILE A 21 -1.55 -7.64 1.15
C ILE A 21 -1.18 -6.32 1.83
N SER A 22 0.12 -5.99 1.90
CA SER A 22 0.60 -4.79 2.58
C SER A 22 0.06 -3.51 1.95
N SER A 23 0.06 -3.42 0.62
CA SER A 23 -0.50 -2.28 -0.12
C SER A 23 -2.00 -2.13 0.12
N THR A 24 -2.74 -3.24 0.04
CA THR A 24 -4.18 -3.25 0.27
C THR A 24 -4.53 -2.86 1.72
N VAL A 25 -3.79 -3.38 2.70
CA VAL A 25 -3.95 -2.99 4.11
C VAL A 25 -3.73 -1.49 4.27
N GLY A 26 -2.71 -0.93 3.62
CA GLY A 26 -2.42 0.51 3.67
C GLY A 26 -3.54 1.37 3.09
N LEU A 27 -3.98 1.05 1.86
CA LEU A 27 -5.06 1.76 1.19
C LEU A 27 -6.36 1.68 1.99
N GLN A 28 -6.74 0.48 2.42
CA GLN A 28 -7.97 0.27 3.17
C GLN A 28 -7.95 0.98 4.53
N THR A 29 -6.81 0.98 5.23
CA THR A 29 -6.66 1.71 6.49
C THR A 29 -6.84 3.20 6.28
N TRP A 30 -6.19 3.76 5.25
CA TRP A 30 -6.33 5.17 4.93
C TRP A 30 -7.80 5.51 4.61
N THR A 31 -8.44 4.76 3.71
CA THR A 31 -9.82 5.03 3.27
C THR A 31 -10.83 4.91 4.42
N THR A 32 -10.62 3.97 5.33
CA THR A 32 -11.53 3.74 6.47
C THR A 32 -11.39 4.82 7.55
N LEU A 33 -10.18 5.28 7.84
CA LEU A 33 -9.92 6.17 8.96
C LEU A 33 -9.87 7.64 8.60
N PHE A 34 -9.47 7.97 7.36
CA PHE A 34 -9.12 9.34 6.97
C PHE A 34 -10.23 10.36 7.26
N ASN A 35 -11.45 10.10 6.82
CA ASN A 35 -12.53 11.07 6.96
C ASN A 35 -12.86 11.37 8.44
N ASN A 36 -12.96 10.32 9.25
CA ASN A 36 -13.25 10.47 10.68
C ASN A 36 -12.08 11.14 11.41
N PHE A 37 -10.84 10.76 11.12
CA PHE A 37 -9.66 11.40 11.69
C PHE A 37 -9.56 12.88 11.31
N ALA A 38 -9.83 13.22 10.06
CA ALA A 38 -9.82 14.60 9.57
C ALA A 38 -10.88 15.46 10.25
N VAL A 39 -12.10 14.95 10.44
CA VAL A 39 -13.19 15.68 11.07
C VAL A 39 -13.06 15.70 12.58
N ASP A 40 -12.92 14.54 13.21
CA ASP A 40 -13.07 14.38 14.66
C ASP A 40 -11.81 14.82 15.42
N VAL A 41 -10.62 14.68 14.81
CA VAL A 41 -9.33 14.95 15.47
C VAL A 41 -8.68 16.22 14.93
N ALA A 42 -8.64 16.38 13.61
CA ALA A 42 -7.98 17.55 13.00
C ALA A 42 -8.93 18.72 12.76
N ASN A 43 -10.24 18.59 13.04
CA ASN A 43 -11.28 19.61 12.87
C ASN A 43 -11.31 20.21 11.45
N LEU A 44 -11.12 19.38 10.41
CA LEU A 44 -11.08 19.80 9.01
C LEU A 44 -12.49 19.81 8.40
N GLY A 45 -12.80 20.86 7.66
CA GLY A 45 -14.03 20.94 6.86
C GLY A 45 -13.92 20.19 5.53
N GLY A 46 -15.06 20.01 4.86
CA GLY A 46 -15.18 19.22 3.61
C GLY A 46 -14.28 19.71 2.48
N ASN A 47 -14.00 21.01 2.37
CA ASN A 47 -13.07 21.58 1.39
C ASN A 47 -11.63 21.04 1.59
N HIS A 48 -11.15 21.01 2.84
CA HIS A 48 -9.82 20.46 3.16
C HIS A 48 -9.76 18.95 2.89
N ILE A 49 -10.81 18.22 3.23
CA ILE A 49 -10.93 16.78 2.96
C ILE A 49 -10.84 16.51 1.46
N GLY A 50 -11.60 17.25 0.64
CA GLY A 50 -11.54 17.12 -0.81
C GLY A 50 -10.17 17.46 -1.39
N MET A 51 -9.48 18.48 -0.85
CA MET A 51 -8.12 18.83 -1.27
C MET A 51 -7.12 17.73 -0.92
N VAL A 52 -7.18 17.13 0.28
CA VAL A 52 -6.30 16.03 0.66
C VAL A 52 -6.52 14.81 -0.24
N GLN A 53 -7.79 14.49 -0.59
CA GLN A 53 -8.09 13.43 -1.55
C GLN A 53 -7.50 13.72 -2.94
N SER A 54 -7.56 14.96 -3.41
CA SER A 54 -6.92 15.37 -4.67
C SER A 54 -5.39 15.28 -4.61
N ILE A 55 -4.78 15.69 -3.50
CA ILE A 55 -3.33 15.56 -3.26
C ILE A 55 -2.90 14.10 -3.30
N ARG A 56 -3.71 13.19 -2.79
CA ARG A 56 -3.45 11.75 -2.83
C ARG A 56 -3.30 11.21 -4.24
N GLU A 57 -3.97 11.77 -5.22
CA GLU A 57 -3.90 11.29 -6.61
C GLU A 57 -2.69 11.85 -7.39
N ILE A 58 -1.98 12.87 -6.87
CA ILE A 58 -0.79 13.44 -7.52
C ILE A 58 0.28 12.38 -7.82
N PRO A 59 0.68 11.49 -6.89
CA PRO A 59 1.64 10.44 -7.18
C PRO A 59 1.17 9.43 -8.23
N GLY A 60 -0.15 9.18 -8.33
CA GLY A 60 -0.72 8.36 -9.40
C GLY A 60 -0.49 8.99 -10.77
N PHE A 61 -0.71 10.29 -10.91
CA PHE A 61 -0.38 11.02 -12.11
C PHE A 61 1.12 11.01 -12.44
N LEU A 62 1.98 11.02 -11.41
CA LEU A 62 3.43 10.95 -11.53
C LEU A 62 3.97 9.51 -11.61
N ALA A 63 3.13 8.48 -11.59
CA ALA A 63 3.55 7.08 -11.63
C ALA A 63 4.36 6.73 -12.89
N LEU A 64 4.16 7.46 -14.00
CA LEU A 64 5.01 7.35 -15.19
C LEU A 64 6.51 7.58 -14.89
N LEU A 65 6.83 8.36 -13.85
CA LEU A 65 8.22 8.60 -13.43
C LEU A 65 8.87 7.35 -12.80
N ALA A 66 8.09 6.35 -12.39
CA ALA A 66 8.61 5.05 -11.93
C ALA A 66 9.50 4.40 -13.00
N VAL A 67 9.20 4.60 -14.30
CA VAL A 67 10.02 4.10 -15.41
C VAL A 67 11.45 4.67 -15.36
N PHE A 68 11.61 5.92 -14.92
CA PHE A 68 12.96 6.50 -14.74
C PHE A 68 13.65 5.91 -13.50
N ALA A 69 12.91 5.67 -12.42
CA ALA A 69 13.46 5.08 -11.20
C ALA A 69 13.97 3.64 -11.43
N ILE A 70 13.26 2.84 -12.23
CA ILE A 70 13.64 1.47 -12.59
C ILE A 70 14.98 1.43 -13.33
N ARG A 71 15.38 2.50 -14.02
CA ARG A 71 16.68 2.59 -14.68
C ARG A 71 17.87 2.56 -13.70
N PHE A 72 17.66 3.01 -12.46
CA PHE A 72 18.69 3.14 -11.43
C PHE A 72 18.56 2.11 -10.29
N ILE A 73 17.36 1.59 -10.06
CA ILE A 73 17.04 0.68 -8.95
C ILE A 73 16.35 -0.56 -9.55
N ARG A 74 16.75 -1.76 -9.11
CA ARG A 74 16.06 -3.00 -9.50
C ARG A 74 14.59 -2.92 -9.12
N GLU A 75 13.72 -3.33 -10.00
CA GLU A 75 12.27 -3.13 -9.89
C GLU A 75 11.66 -3.74 -8.63
N HIS A 76 12.08 -4.95 -8.24
CA HIS A 76 11.64 -5.55 -6.98
C HIS A 76 12.06 -4.73 -5.74
N ARG A 77 13.24 -4.10 -5.78
CA ARG A 77 13.68 -3.21 -4.70
C ARG A 77 12.89 -1.91 -4.66
N LEU A 78 12.55 -1.35 -5.82
CA LEU A 78 11.66 -0.20 -5.91
C LEU A 78 10.29 -0.54 -5.30
N SER A 79 9.75 -1.73 -5.62
CA SER A 79 8.51 -2.26 -5.06
C SER A 79 8.57 -2.34 -3.52
N ALA A 80 9.69 -2.86 -2.97
CA ALA A 80 9.89 -2.95 -1.52
C ALA A 80 10.01 -1.57 -0.84
N VAL A 81 10.77 -0.65 -1.46
CA VAL A 81 10.88 0.75 -0.97
C VAL A 81 9.52 1.43 -0.99
N SER A 82 8.72 1.19 -2.02
CA SER A 82 7.37 1.74 -2.15
C SER A 82 6.46 1.29 -0.99
N ILE A 83 6.49 0.01 -0.63
CA ILE A 83 5.74 -0.49 0.54
C ILE A 83 6.28 0.08 1.86
N LEU A 84 7.60 0.23 1.99
CA LEU A 84 8.19 0.88 3.17
C LEU A 84 7.72 2.33 3.30
N VAL A 85 7.74 3.11 2.21
CA VAL A 85 7.28 4.50 2.18
C VAL A 85 5.79 4.60 2.49
N LEU A 86 4.97 3.71 1.93
CA LEU A 86 3.53 3.60 2.26
C LEU A 86 3.34 3.40 3.77
N GLY A 87 4.05 2.44 4.35
CA GLY A 87 3.94 2.11 5.76
C GLY A 87 4.37 3.26 6.68
N VAL A 88 5.50 3.92 6.37
CA VAL A 88 6.00 5.07 7.14
C VAL A 88 5.04 6.26 7.03
N GLY A 89 4.56 6.59 5.83
CA GLY A 89 3.60 7.66 5.61
C GLY A 89 2.32 7.42 6.42
N LEU A 90 1.79 6.20 6.37
CA LEU A 90 0.59 5.83 7.12
C LEU A 90 0.83 5.86 8.64
N ALA A 91 1.93 5.27 9.12
CA ALA A 91 2.26 5.22 10.55
C ALA A 91 2.39 6.61 11.19
N THR A 92 2.86 7.57 10.43
CA THR A 92 3.08 8.94 10.92
C THR A 92 1.84 9.81 10.87
N THR A 93 0.81 9.45 10.08
CA THR A 93 -0.40 10.26 9.88
C THR A 93 -1.07 10.66 11.20
N GLY A 94 -1.19 9.73 12.13
CA GLY A 94 -1.86 9.96 13.42
C GLY A 94 -1.16 10.95 14.35
N PHE A 95 0.10 11.30 14.10
CA PHE A 95 0.87 12.25 14.92
C PHE A 95 0.79 13.68 14.42
N PHE A 96 0.23 13.91 13.25
CA PHE A 96 0.15 15.24 12.64
C PHE A 96 -1.30 15.62 12.32
N PRO A 97 -2.17 15.84 13.33
CA PRO A 97 -3.59 16.15 13.15
C PRO A 97 -3.80 17.61 12.72
N SER A 98 -3.28 17.96 11.55
CA SER A 98 -3.46 19.26 10.92
C SER A 98 -3.60 19.08 9.40
N TYR A 99 -4.19 20.05 8.72
CA TYR A 99 -4.32 20.00 7.25
C TYR A 99 -2.99 19.70 6.56
N ALA A 100 -1.93 20.47 6.88
CA ALA A 100 -0.62 20.28 6.27
C ALA A 100 0.00 18.93 6.65
N GLY A 101 -0.12 18.50 7.91
CA GLY A 101 0.41 17.23 8.36
C GLY A 101 -0.27 16.04 7.67
N ILE A 102 -1.59 16.04 7.61
CA ILE A 102 -2.36 15.00 6.92
C ILE A 102 -2.07 15.02 5.41
N ALA A 103 -2.01 16.19 4.78
CA ALA A 103 -1.69 16.30 3.36
C ALA A 103 -0.31 15.73 3.03
N ILE A 104 0.72 16.06 3.82
CA ILE A 104 2.10 15.56 3.61
C ILE A 104 2.16 14.05 3.84
N THR A 105 1.63 13.54 4.94
CA THR A 105 1.67 12.10 5.23
C THR A 105 0.86 11.28 4.23
N THR A 106 -0.28 11.82 3.77
CA THR A 106 -1.06 11.23 2.67
C THR A 106 -0.27 11.23 1.37
N LEU A 107 0.39 12.32 1.02
CA LEU A 107 1.24 12.39 -0.18
C LEU A 107 2.36 11.35 -0.14
N VAL A 108 3.05 11.22 1.02
CA VAL A 108 4.12 10.23 1.20
C VAL A 108 3.60 8.81 1.05
N SER A 109 2.51 8.46 1.75
CA SER A 109 1.92 7.12 1.65
C SER A 109 1.40 6.82 0.24
N SER A 110 0.86 7.82 -0.44
CA SER A 110 0.36 7.67 -1.80
C SER A 110 1.48 7.45 -2.84
N PHE A 111 2.65 8.09 -2.70
CA PHE A 111 3.81 7.73 -3.52
C PHE A 111 4.15 6.24 -3.36
N GLY A 112 4.19 5.74 -2.13
CA GLY A 112 4.41 4.32 -1.88
C GLY A 112 3.38 3.43 -2.57
N PHE A 113 2.10 3.76 -2.45
CA PHE A 113 1.01 3.00 -3.04
C PHE A 113 1.09 2.94 -4.58
N HIS A 114 1.12 4.08 -5.26
CA HIS A 114 1.07 4.14 -6.72
C HIS A 114 2.33 3.58 -7.40
N TYR A 115 3.51 3.79 -6.80
CA TYR A 115 4.75 3.22 -7.34
C TYR A 115 4.80 1.71 -7.15
N TYR A 116 4.25 1.20 -6.03
CA TYR A 116 4.06 -0.24 -5.85
C TYR A 116 3.11 -0.82 -6.91
N GLU A 117 1.94 -0.21 -7.16
CA GLU A 117 1.01 -0.70 -8.16
C GLU A 117 1.65 -0.82 -9.54
N THR A 118 2.42 0.20 -9.94
CA THR A 118 3.15 0.21 -11.22
C THR A 118 4.16 -0.93 -11.30
N THR A 119 4.97 -1.11 -10.25
CA THR A 119 5.98 -2.17 -10.22
C THR A 119 5.38 -3.57 -10.08
N ASN A 120 4.26 -3.72 -9.37
CA ASN A 120 3.54 -4.99 -9.24
C ASN A 120 3.06 -5.52 -10.61
N MET A 121 2.48 -4.64 -11.44
CA MET A 121 2.05 -5.01 -12.79
C MET A 121 3.25 -5.44 -13.65
N SER A 122 4.32 -4.67 -13.62
CA SER A 122 5.52 -4.93 -14.40
C SER A 122 6.21 -6.22 -13.97
N LEU A 123 6.44 -6.44 -12.67
CA LEU A 123 7.03 -7.67 -12.14
C LEU A 123 6.20 -8.91 -12.48
N THR A 124 4.88 -8.80 -12.42
CA THR A 124 4.01 -9.91 -12.81
C THR A 124 4.21 -10.28 -14.29
N LEU A 125 4.31 -9.30 -15.19
CA LEU A 125 4.52 -9.55 -16.61
C LEU A 125 5.93 -10.03 -16.95
N GLN A 126 6.94 -9.68 -16.14
CA GLN A 126 8.33 -10.10 -16.36
C GLN A 126 8.63 -11.51 -15.86
N TYR A 127 8.08 -11.90 -14.72
CA TYR A 127 8.44 -13.14 -14.02
C TYR A 127 7.51 -14.32 -14.35
N PHE A 128 6.33 -14.03 -14.92
CA PHE A 128 5.36 -15.08 -15.28
C PHE A 128 5.09 -15.09 -16.79
N LYS A 129 4.94 -16.29 -17.35
CA LYS A 129 4.65 -16.46 -18.78
C LYS A 129 3.33 -15.82 -19.16
N LYS A 130 3.18 -15.47 -20.43
CA LYS A 130 1.98 -14.80 -20.96
C LYS A 130 0.66 -15.51 -20.61
N HIS A 131 0.66 -16.85 -20.52
CA HIS A 131 -0.53 -17.62 -20.14
C HIS A 131 -0.70 -17.80 -18.63
N GLU A 132 0.35 -17.55 -17.82
CA GLU A 132 0.32 -17.59 -16.35
C GLU A 132 -0.09 -16.25 -15.72
N SER A 133 0.33 -15.14 -16.34
CA SER A 133 0.11 -13.79 -15.79
C SER A 133 -1.36 -13.47 -15.49
N PRO A 134 -2.35 -13.85 -16.33
CA PRO A 134 -3.77 -13.61 -16.00
C PRO A 134 -4.22 -14.32 -14.73
N TRP A 135 -3.72 -15.54 -14.51
CA TRP A 135 -4.02 -16.28 -13.27
C TRP A 135 -3.38 -15.59 -12.04
N VAL A 136 -2.12 -15.13 -12.17
CA VAL A 136 -1.43 -14.39 -11.09
C VAL A 136 -2.18 -13.11 -10.75
N PHE A 137 -2.53 -12.28 -11.74
CA PHE A 137 -3.33 -11.08 -11.54
C PHE A 137 -4.66 -11.37 -10.86
N GLY A 138 -5.40 -12.37 -11.34
CA GLY A 138 -6.67 -12.78 -10.73
C GLY A 138 -6.51 -13.21 -9.27
N LYS A 139 -5.42 -13.93 -8.94
CA LYS A 139 -5.11 -14.34 -7.56
C LYS A 139 -4.77 -13.15 -6.67
N LEU A 140 -3.90 -12.25 -7.13
CA LEU A 140 -3.53 -11.05 -6.37
C LEU A 140 -4.76 -10.14 -6.14
N THR A 141 -5.59 -9.93 -7.16
CA THR A 141 -6.84 -9.15 -7.04
C THR A 141 -7.83 -9.79 -6.06
N SER A 142 -8.03 -11.12 -6.14
CA SER A 142 -8.91 -11.83 -5.19
C SER A 142 -8.39 -11.74 -3.75
N LEU A 143 -7.07 -11.83 -3.58
CA LEU A 143 -6.44 -11.68 -2.29
C LEU A 143 -6.57 -10.24 -1.75
N ALA A 144 -6.40 -9.24 -2.59
CA ALA A 144 -6.63 -7.84 -2.23
C ALA A 144 -8.07 -7.62 -1.75
N ALA A 145 -9.06 -8.14 -2.48
CA ALA A 145 -10.47 -8.03 -2.07
C ALA A 145 -10.74 -8.70 -0.72
N ALA A 146 -10.24 -9.92 -0.50
CA ALA A 146 -10.37 -10.60 0.79
C ALA A 146 -9.66 -9.83 1.91
N THR A 147 -8.47 -9.30 1.64
CA THR A 147 -7.71 -8.48 2.60
C THR A 147 -8.48 -7.21 2.97
N SER A 148 -9.12 -6.54 2.01
CA SER A 148 -9.92 -5.33 2.27
C SER A 148 -11.08 -5.60 3.23
N ILE A 149 -11.77 -6.73 3.08
CA ILE A 149 -12.85 -7.13 4.00
C ILE A 149 -12.29 -7.38 5.40
N VAL A 150 -11.22 -8.18 5.49
CA VAL A 150 -10.63 -8.57 6.78
C VAL A 150 -10.08 -7.34 7.52
N ILE A 151 -9.31 -6.48 6.84
CA ILE A 151 -8.73 -5.31 7.49
C ILE A 151 -9.78 -4.27 7.87
N GLY A 152 -10.84 -4.11 7.07
CA GLY A 152 -11.96 -3.22 7.42
C GLY A 152 -12.61 -3.64 8.74
N LEU A 153 -12.87 -4.95 8.90
CA LEU A 153 -13.40 -5.51 10.14
C LEU A 153 -12.42 -5.37 11.31
N LEU A 154 -11.13 -5.64 11.08
CA LEU A 154 -10.09 -5.49 12.11
C LEU A 154 -9.97 -4.04 12.58
N ILE A 155 -9.99 -3.07 11.67
CA ILE A 155 -9.96 -1.63 12.02
C ILE A 155 -11.19 -1.28 12.86
N TYR A 156 -12.38 -1.72 12.48
CA TYR A 156 -13.59 -1.50 13.26
C TYR A 156 -13.43 -2.02 14.70
N LEU A 157 -12.89 -3.22 14.87
CA LEU A 157 -12.63 -3.78 16.20
C LEU A 157 -11.52 -3.01 16.94
N MET A 158 -10.43 -2.66 16.26
CA MET A 158 -9.33 -1.89 16.86
C MET A 158 -9.79 -0.54 17.37
N MET A 159 -10.65 0.17 16.64
CA MET A 159 -11.20 1.47 17.05
C MET A 159 -12.06 1.42 18.32
N SER A 160 -12.47 0.23 18.77
CA SER A 160 -13.16 0.06 20.07
C SER A 160 -12.20 0.14 21.27
N PHE A 161 -10.88 -0.01 21.05
CA PHE A 161 -9.87 -0.09 22.11
C PHE A 161 -8.69 0.86 21.90
N LEU A 162 -8.47 1.30 20.66
CA LEU A 162 -7.31 2.12 20.26
C LEU A 162 -7.76 3.45 19.68
N SER A 163 -6.93 4.48 19.88
CA SER A 163 -7.10 5.77 19.22
C SER A 163 -6.69 5.71 17.74
N PHE A 164 -7.11 6.68 16.94
CA PHE A 164 -6.69 6.83 15.55
C PHE A 164 -5.17 6.76 15.38
N SER A 165 -4.43 7.50 16.21
CA SER A 165 -2.96 7.54 16.14
C SER A 165 -2.34 6.18 16.41
N GLN A 166 -2.89 5.40 17.34
CA GLN A 166 -2.41 4.06 17.64
C GLN A 166 -2.71 3.09 16.50
N VAL A 167 -3.89 3.16 15.88
CA VAL A 167 -4.23 2.30 14.73
C VAL A 167 -3.32 2.62 13.55
N TYR A 168 -3.14 3.91 13.21
CA TYR A 168 -2.22 4.33 12.15
C TYR A 168 -0.79 3.84 12.41
N LEU A 169 -0.29 3.99 13.64
CA LEU A 169 1.06 3.55 14.01
C LEU A 169 1.24 2.04 13.89
N VAL A 170 0.31 1.26 14.44
CA VAL A 170 0.40 -0.22 14.44
C VAL A 170 0.32 -0.75 13.01
N VAL A 171 -0.70 -0.33 12.25
CA VAL A 171 -0.91 -0.85 10.90
C VAL A 171 0.19 -0.36 9.97
N GLY A 172 0.52 0.92 9.98
CA GLY A 172 1.60 1.48 9.16
C GLY A 172 2.97 0.87 9.53
N GLY A 173 3.22 0.63 10.81
CA GLY A 173 4.43 -0.06 11.28
C GLY A 173 4.55 -1.48 10.74
N LEU A 174 3.47 -2.27 10.76
CA LEU A 174 3.46 -3.62 10.18
C LEU A 174 3.73 -3.59 8.67
N ILE A 175 3.17 -2.63 7.94
CA ILE A 175 3.43 -2.44 6.51
C ILE A 175 4.89 -2.07 6.27
N ALA A 176 5.47 -1.16 7.08
CA ALA A 176 6.87 -0.78 6.98
C ALA A 176 7.80 -1.97 7.25
N LEU A 177 7.49 -2.82 8.23
CA LEU A 177 8.22 -4.06 8.49
C LEU A 177 8.14 -5.03 7.31
N ALA A 178 6.99 -5.14 6.64
CA ALA A 178 6.87 -5.95 5.42
C ALA A 178 7.73 -5.38 4.28
N GLY A 179 7.81 -4.05 4.13
CA GLY A 179 8.72 -3.39 3.20
C GLY A 179 10.19 -3.67 3.51
N LEU A 180 10.59 -3.61 4.78
CA LEU A 180 11.95 -3.96 5.23
C LEU A 180 12.28 -5.43 5.00
N TRP A 181 11.32 -6.34 5.23
CA TRP A 181 11.46 -7.75 4.90
C TRP A 181 11.68 -7.93 3.39
N ALA A 182 10.90 -7.27 2.57
CA ALA A 182 10.98 -7.35 1.12
C ALA A 182 12.32 -6.82 0.57
N LEU A 183 12.89 -5.77 1.16
CA LEU A 183 14.21 -5.23 0.79
C LEU A 183 15.35 -6.24 0.98
N ARG A 184 15.19 -7.20 1.90
CA ARG A 184 16.18 -8.26 2.17
C ARG A 184 16.00 -9.47 1.25
N ARG A 185 15.01 -9.47 0.37
CA ARG A 185 14.74 -10.56 -0.57
C ARG A 185 15.25 -10.22 -1.97
N ASP A 186 15.69 -11.25 -2.66
CA ASP A 186 16.02 -11.24 -4.10
C ASP A 186 15.18 -12.36 -4.72
N PRO A 187 13.91 -12.09 -5.04
CA PRO A 187 12.92 -13.09 -5.44
C PRO A 187 13.12 -13.62 -6.87
#